data_2c0aec3956f50a027b7b8a86bc0b5843
#
_entry.id   2c0aec3956f50a027b7b8a86bc0b5843
#
_cell.length_a   1.000
_cell.length_b   1.000
_cell.length_c   1.000
_cell.angle_alpha   90.00
_cell.angle_beta   90.00
_cell.angle_gamma   90.00
#
_symmetry.space_group_name_H-M   'P 1'
#
loop_
_entity.id
_entity.type
_entity.pdbx_description
1 polymer ?
#
loop_
_entity_poly.entity_id
_entity_poly.type
_entity_poly.pdbx_seq_one_letter_code
_entity_poly.pdbx_strand_id
1 'polypeptide(L)'
;MMKQYQLWYDAPAKDWNIALPLGNGRMGAMVFGGTVLERISLNEDSCWYGGFRDRVNPDAKKYLPVVRQLLKEDRIAEAQQLAEEALTATPDGERHYEVLCDLILQQLDGETPEGLHGMRNLRGQDMSRHERPVSGYRRALDITDGVHQVSYVRKEKQIRRECFLSVPHQVFAMHHEGFSSRVLLRRGAYVNRIDKVDEHTILLSGQAGDGGVQYMAMCRAVGEGVHVIGNTLHIGETADIYLASATSYRFADLRAACLSRLETATADGYAAVKAAHVAEHRAVMARCTLALHGEDALDNLPTDQRLARYAQGNADNGLEELYFAFGRYLLAGCSRPGTLPANLQGIWNDDFHPAWDGKYTININTEMNYWCAEVCNLSEMHLPLFDHLRRMQPHGAQVALGMYGANGWVAHHNTDLWGDCAPQDTYCPATYWPMGAAWLCLHIAEHYRYTLDADFLRANYDLMTGAADFFLDTAILREDGMYTVSPSSSPENVYI
;
A
#
# COMPACT_ATOMS: atom_id res chain seq x y z
N MET A 1 24.43 20.40 7.42
CA MET A 1 23.35 20.15 6.45
C MET A 1 23.00 18.69 6.53
N MET A 2 21.72 18.34 6.44
CA MET A 2 21.29 16.94 6.37
C MET A 2 21.76 16.36 5.02
N LYS A 3 22.28 15.13 5.00
CA LYS A 3 22.64 14.44 3.75
C LYS A 3 21.38 14.28 2.89
N GLN A 4 21.46 14.59 1.61
CA GLN A 4 20.37 14.43 0.68
C GLN A 4 20.43 12.99 0.14
N TYR A 5 19.41 12.20 0.37
CA TYR A 5 19.29 10.83 -0.13
C TYR A 5 18.45 10.81 -1.40
N GLN A 6 18.99 10.29 -2.50
CA GLN A 6 18.33 10.29 -3.79
C GLN A 6 18.47 8.95 -4.51
N LEU A 7 17.36 8.38 -4.92
CA LEU A 7 17.33 7.34 -5.97
C LEU A 7 17.27 8.04 -7.32
N TRP A 8 18.18 7.73 -8.26
CA TRP A 8 18.11 8.34 -9.58
C TRP A 8 18.56 7.39 -10.69
N TYR A 9 18.06 7.64 -11.90
CA TYR A 9 18.26 6.82 -13.09
C TYR A 9 18.42 7.71 -14.32
N ASP A 10 19.14 7.24 -15.32
CA ASP A 10 19.39 7.91 -16.59
C ASP A 10 18.48 7.40 -17.74
N ALA A 11 17.49 6.59 -17.42
CA ALA A 11 16.48 6.08 -18.35
C ALA A 11 15.08 6.01 -17.69
N PRO A 12 13.98 6.12 -18.49
CA PRO A 12 12.62 5.87 -18.03
C PRO A 12 12.43 4.45 -17.48
N ALA A 13 11.44 4.28 -16.62
CA ALA A 13 11.04 2.96 -16.15
C ALA A 13 10.27 2.21 -17.25
N LYS A 14 10.77 1.03 -17.62
CA LYS A 14 10.09 0.17 -18.62
C LYS A 14 8.92 -0.61 -18.00
N ASP A 15 8.98 -0.90 -16.72
CA ASP A 15 7.96 -1.63 -15.97
C ASP A 15 7.74 -1.06 -14.58
N TRP A 16 6.73 -1.55 -13.88
CA TRP A 16 6.34 -1.09 -12.57
C TRP A 16 7.42 -1.28 -11.50
N ASN A 17 8.21 -2.36 -11.56
CA ASN A 17 9.19 -2.70 -10.52
C ASN A 17 10.36 -1.70 -10.44
N ILE A 18 10.60 -0.97 -11.53
CA ILE A 18 11.66 0.04 -11.59
C ILE A 18 11.12 1.48 -11.64
N ALA A 19 9.80 1.67 -11.54
CA ALA A 19 9.19 2.97 -11.29
C ALA A 19 9.50 3.45 -9.86
N LEU A 20 9.36 4.75 -9.60
CA LEU A 20 9.70 5.33 -8.31
C LEU A 20 8.45 5.61 -7.46
N PRO A 21 8.43 5.17 -6.19
CA PRO A 21 7.25 5.26 -5.33
C PRO A 21 7.12 6.64 -4.67
N LEU A 22 5.89 7.16 -4.65
CA LEU A 22 5.45 8.26 -3.79
C LEU A 22 4.33 7.77 -2.88
N GLY A 23 4.21 8.32 -1.66
CA GLY A 23 3.16 7.93 -0.74
C GLY A 23 2.86 9.00 0.31
N ASN A 24 1.59 9.09 0.75
CA ASN A 24 1.17 9.98 1.83
C ASN A 24 0.38 9.24 2.94
N GLY A 25 0.53 7.92 2.99
CA GLY A 25 -0.17 7.02 3.91
C GLY A 25 -1.49 6.51 3.34
N ARG A 26 -2.26 7.34 2.63
CA ARG A 26 -3.57 7.01 2.07
C ARG A 26 -3.53 6.76 0.56
N MET A 27 -2.72 7.53 -0.16
CA MET A 27 -2.49 7.36 -1.59
C MET A 27 -1.05 6.91 -1.83
N GLY A 28 -0.89 6.00 -2.79
CA GLY A 28 0.38 5.62 -3.38
C GLY A 28 0.43 5.97 -4.86
N ALA A 29 1.62 6.28 -5.36
CA ALA A 29 1.86 6.49 -6.78
C ALA A 29 3.19 5.87 -7.20
N MET A 30 3.23 5.18 -8.35
CA MET A 30 4.46 4.73 -8.99
C MET A 30 4.68 5.55 -10.25
N VAL A 31 5.77 6.32 -10.29
CA VAL A 31 6.08 7.28 -11.36
C VAL A 31 7.12 6.68 -12.30
N PHE A 32 6.77 6.57 -13.59
CA PHE A 32 7.62 5.89 -14.58
C PHE A 32 8.66 6.81 -15.21
N GLY A 33 8.39 8.10 -15.33
CA GLY A 33 9.31 9.07 -15.96
C GLY A 33 9.35 9.01 -17.48
N GLY A 34 8.27 8.61 -18.14
CA GLY A 34 8.20 8.44 -19.59
C GLY A 34 8.45 9.73 -20.38
N THR A 35 9.00 9.62 -21.60
CA THR A 35 9.42 10.78 -22.41
C THR A 35 8.31 11.33 -23.31
N VAL A 36 7.39 10.50 -23.75
CA VAL A 36 6.23 10.90 -24.59
C VAL A 36 4.95 10.58 -23.88
N LEU A 37 4.92 9.44 -23.22
CA LEU A 37 3.82 8.95 -22.44
C LEU A 37 4.27 8.74 -20.99
N GLU A 38 3.91 9.65 -20.11
CA GLU A 38 4.08 9.44 -18.67
C GLU A 38 2.94 8.59 -18.14
N ARG A 39 3.28 7.57 -17.38
CA ARG A 39 2.34 6.78 -16.60
C ARG A 39 2.60 6.99 -15.12
N ILE A 40 1.56 7.27 -14.36
CA ILE A 40 1.59 7.29 -12.90
C ILE A 40 0.51 6.30 -12.44
N SER A 41 0.95 5.17 -11.90
CA SER A 41 0.06 4.15 -11.36
C SER A 41 -0.33 4.53 -9.94
N LEU A 42 -1.63 4.72 -9.68
CA LEU A 42 -2.17 5.25 -8.45
C LEU A 42 -2.88 4.17 -7.64
N ASN A 43 -2.70 4.22 -6.34
CA ASN A 43 -3.37 3.41 -5.34
C ASN A 43 -4.06 4.30 -4.29
N GLU A 44 -5.04 3.73 -3.62
CA GLU A 44 -5.69 4.28 -2.43
C GLU A 44 -5.88 3.14 -1.44
N ASP A 45 -5.49 3.31 -0.18
CA ASP A 45 -5.36 2.25 0.83
C ASP A 45 -6.67 1.48 1.10
N SER A 46 -7.83 2.10 0.86
CA SER A 46 -9.14 1.49 1.05
C SER A 46 -9.84 1.05 -0.26
N CYS A 47 -9.13 1.03 -1.40
CA CYS A 47 -9.66 0.49 -2.64
C CYS A 47 -9.53 -1.04 -2.64
N TRP A 48 -10.56 -1.74 -2.13
CA TRP A 48 -10.59 -3.19 -2.00
C TRP A 48 -11.80 -3.77 -2.73
N TYR A 49 -11.63 -5.00 -3.24
CA TYR A 49 -12.68 -5.75 -3.92
C TYR A 49 -13.76 -6.22 -2.95
N GLY A 50 -15.03 -6.10 -3.34
CA GLY A 50 -16.16 -6.58 -2.57
C GLY A 50 -16.44 -5.79 -1.29
N GLY A 51 -17.20 -6.39 -0.39
CA GLY A 51 -17.60 -5.85 0.91
C GLY A 51 -17.37 -6.86 2.03
N PHE A 52 -17.70 -6.47 3.25
CA PHE A 52 -17.68 -7.38 4.41
C PHE A 52 -18.46 -8.67 4.13
N ARG A 53 -17.95 -9.78 4.66
CA ARG A 53 -18.64 -11.08 4.72
C ARG A 53 -18.48 -11.67 6.12
N ASP A 54 -19.57 -12.26 6.63
CA ASP A 54 -19.46 -13.20 7.73
C ASP A 54 -18.98 -14.54 7.18
N ARG A 55 -17.84 -15.02 7.68
CA ARG A 55 -17.20 -16.26 7.24
C ARG A 55 -17.04 -17.29 8.34
N VAL A 56 -17.70 -17.09 9.48
CA VAL A 56 -17.69 -18.06 10.58
C VAL A 56 -18.33 -19.36 10.11
N ASN A 57 -17.55 -20.45 10.10
CA ASN A 57 -18.06 -21.76 9.76
C ASN A 57 -18.84 -22.35 10.96
N PRO A 58 -20.17 -22.56 10.86
CA PRO A 58 -20.98 -23.03 11.99
C PRO A 58 -20.67 -24.47 12.39
N ASP A 59 -20.10 -25.28 11.50
CA ASP A 59 -19.75 -26.67 11.79
C ASP A 59 -18.41 -26.86 12.48
N ALA A 60 -17.52 -25.85 12.43
CA ALA A 60 -16.15 -25.97 12.96
C ALA A 60 -16.13 -26.39 14.43
N LYS A 61 -16.95 -25.74 15.27
CA LYS A 61 -17.06 -26.07 16.70
C LYS A 61 -17.45 -27.54 16.97
N LYS A 62 -18.26 -28.15 16.09
CA LYS A 62 -18.72 -29.54 16.22
C LYS A 62 -17.59 -30.52 15.87
N TYR A 63 -16.80 -30.23 14.84
CA TYR A 63 -15.77 -31.13 14.34
C TYR A 63 -14.39 -30.90 14.98
N LEU A 64 -14.16 -29.78 15.64
CA LEU A 64 -12.89 -29.49 16.33
C LEU A 64 -12.47 -30.60 17.32
N PRO A 65 -13.37 -31.14 18.19
CA PRO A 65 -13.02 -32.27 19.06
C PRO A 65 -12.65 -33.55 18.29
N VAL A 66 -13.28 -33.79 17.13
CA VAL A 66 -12.99 -34.96 16.30
C VAL A 66 -11.60 -34.85 15.67
N VAL A 67 -11.25 -33.69 15.14
CA VAL A 67 -9.90 -33.43 14.60
C VAL A 67 -8.84 -33.60 15.71
N ARG A 68 -9.10 -33.07 16.91
CA ARG A 68 -8.21 -33.27 18.07
C ARG A 68 -8.01 -34.72 18.43
N GLN A 69 -9.07 -35.54 18.36
CA GLN A 69 -8.99 -36.97 18.64
C GLN A 69 -8.19 -37.72 17.56
N LEU A 70 -8.39 -37.40 16.28
CA LEU A 70 -7.61 -37.97 15.18
C LEU A 70 -6.10 -37.65 15.33
N LEU A 71 -5.76 -36.42 15.67
CA LEU A 71 -4.36 -36.03 15.95
C LEU A 71 -3.76 -36.79 17.15
N LYS A 72 -4.54 -37.01 18.21
CA LYS A 72 -4.11 -37.82 19.35
C LYS A 72 -3.87 -39.29 19.00
N GLU A 73 -4.59 -39.81 18.01
CA GLU A 73 -4.45 -41.16 17.46
C GLU A 73 -3.38 -41.28 16.37
N ASP A 74 -2.62 -40.20 16.08
CA ASP A 74 -1.61 -40.12 15.01
C ASP A 74 -2.19 -40.36 13.60
N ARG A 75 -3.48 -40.09 13.40
CA ARG A 75 -4.20 -40.14 12.12
C ARG A 75 -4.18 -38.80 11.41
N ILE A 76 -2.96 -38.32 11.11
CA ILE A 76 -2.71 -36.93 10.67
C ILE A 76 -3.41 -36.62 9.35
N ALA A 77 -3.35 -37.51 8.36
CA ALA A 77 -3.98 -37.30 7.06
C ALA A 77 -5.51 -37.15 7.15
N GLU A 78 -6.15 -37.96 7.99
CA GLU A 78 -7.61 -37.88 8.21
C GLU A 78 -7.98 -36.63 8.99
N ALA A 79 -7.13 -36.23 9.95
CA ALA A 79 -7.30 -34.99 10.69
C ALA A 79 -7.20 -33.78 9.77
N GLN A 80 -6.22 -33.76 8.86
CA GLN A 80 -6.05 -32.70 7.88
C GLN A 80 -7.24 -32.61 6.93
N GLN A 81 -7.67 -33.74 6.35
CA GLN A 81 -8.82 -33.75 5.45
C GLN A 81 -10.08 -33.22 6.15
N LEU A 82 -10.36 -33.67 7.37
CA LEU A 82 -11.50 -33.19 8.12
C LEU A 82 -11.38 -31.70 8.51
N ALA A 83 -10.16 -31.22 8.78
CA ALA A 83 -9.91 -29.81 9.05
C ALA A 83 -10.15 -28.93 7.81
N GLU A 84 -9.72 -29.38 6.63
CA GLU A 84 -9.98 -28.71 5.34
C GLU A 84 -11.48 -28.60 5.04
N GLU A 85 -12.27 -29.62 5.39
CA GLU A 85 -13.71 -29.63 5.16
C GLU A 85 -14.51 -28.84 6.22
N ALA A 86 -14.11 -28.92 7.47
CA ALA A 86 -14.95 -28.48 8.59
C ALA A 86 -14.40 -27.32 9.44
N LEU A 87 -13.09 -27.10 9.43
CA LEU A 87 -12.47 -26.04 10.26
C LEU A 87 -12.05 -24.80 9.48
N THR A 88 -12.21 -24.80 8.15
CA THR A 88 -11.98 -23.60 7.33
C THR A 88 -13.21 -22.71 7.31
N ALA A 89 -13.04 -21.47 6.90
CA ALA A 89 -14.14 -20.51 6.83
C ALA A 89 -15.10 -20.81 5.67
N THR A 90 -16.33 -20.31 5.78
CA THR A 90 -17.33 -20.46 4.71
C THR A 90 -18.12 -19.16 4.51
N PRO A 91 -18.09 -18.58 3.31
CA PRO A 91 -17.31 -19.00 2.12
C PRO A 91 -15.81 -18.86 2.34
N ASP A 92 -15.02 -19.63 1.57
CA ASP A 92 -13.58 -19.49 1.53
C ASP A 92 -13.12 -18.16 0.86
N GLY A 93 -11.84 -17.80 0.99
CA GLY A 93 -11.22 -16.62 0.43
C GLY A 93 -11.65 -15.30 1.09
N GLU A 94 -10.69 -14.55 1.58
CA GLU A 94 -10.86 -13.18 2.04
C GLU A 94 -10.94 -12.20 0.86
N ARG A 95 -11.18 -10.93 1.14
CA ARG A 95 -11.19 -9.88 0.13
C ARG A 95 -9.76 -9.47 -0.23
N HIS A 96 -9.57 -8.92 -1.44
CA HIS A 96 -8.26 -8.51 -1.95
C HIS A 96 -8.16 -7.01 -2.16
N TYR A 97 -6.91 -6.51 -2.08
CA TYR A 97 -6.57 -5.12 -2.38
C TYR A 97 -6.55 -4.87 -3.88
N GLU A 98 -6.98 -3.69 -4.32
CA GLU A 98 -7.05 -3.31 -5.72
C GLU A 98 -6.37 -1.97 -6.02
N VAL A 99 -6.10 -1.77 -7.29
CA VAL A 99 -5.59 -0.53 -7.86
C VAL A 99 -6.65 0.57 -7.86
N LEU A 100 -6.24 1.86 -7.78
CA LEU A 100 -7.16 2.97 -7.98
C LEU A 100 -7.32 3.27 -9.48
N CYS A 101 -6.30 3.81 -10.13
CA CYS A 101 -6.29 4.12 -11.57
C CYS A 101 -4.87 4.49 -12.04
N ASP A 102 -4.69 4.65 -13.36
CA ASP A 102 -3.52 5.30 -13.94
C ASP A 102 -3.86 6.75 -14.31
N LEU A 103 -2.98 7.68 -13.93
CA LEU A 103 -2.91 9.02 -14.50
C LEU A 103 -1.91 9.00 -15.66
N ILE A 104 -2.38 9.33 -16.84
CA ILE A 104 -1.59 9.30 -18.08
C ILE A 104 -1.40 10.72 -18.57
N LEU A 105 -0.15 11.11 -18.82
CA LEU A 105 0.20 12.36 -19.46
C LEU A 105 0.82 12.05 -20.84
N GLN A 106 0.14 12.44 -21.92
CA GLN A 106 0.58 12.23 -23.29
C GLN A 106 1.00 13.56 -23.92
N GLN A 107 2.26 13.69 -24.31
CA GLN A 107 2.77 14.89 -24.97
C GLN A 107 2.21 15.04 -26.40
N LEU A 108 1.87 16.29 -26.76
CA LEU A 108 1.35 16.68 -28.08
C LEU A 108 2.44 17.37 -28.88
N ASP A 109 3.40 16.61 -29.35
CA ASP A 109 4.55 17.12 -30.14
C ASP A 109 4.50 16.74 -31.63
N GLY A 110 3.35 16.25 -32.10
CA GLY A 110 3.13 15.74 -33.47
C GLY A 110 3.51 14.27 -33.68
N GLU A 111 4.11 13.61 -32.69
CA GLU A 111 4.46 12.18 -32.73
C GLU A 111 3.57 11.37 -31.75
N THR A 112 2.26 11.35 -32.01
CA THR A 112 1.33 10.57 -31.21
C THR A 112 1.65 9.08 -31.34
N PRO A 113 1.93 8.35 -30.24
CA PRO A 113 2.08 6.91 -30.30
C PRO A 113 0.81 6.27 -30.85
N GLU A 114 0.95 5.37 -31.83
CA GLU A 114 -0.18 4.62 -32.36
C GLU A 114 -0.84 3.77 -31.30
N GLY A 115 -2.18 3.69 -31.32
CA GLY A 115 -2.96 2.75 -30.49
C GLY A 115 -3.37 3.23 -29.10
N LEU A 116 -2.94 4.41 -28.63
CA LEU A 116 -3.30 4.90 -27.27
C LEU A 116 -4.79 5.15 -27.06
N HIS A 117 -5.53 5.53 -28.11
CA HIS A 117 -6.97 5.77 -28.02
C HIS A 117 -7.79 4.51 -27.67
N GLY A 118 -7.26 3.30 -27.95
CA GLY A 118 -7.91 2.02 -27.62
C GLY A 118 -7.41 1.36 -26.34
N MET A 119 -6.32 1.83 -25.74
CA MET A 119 -5.75 1.23 -24.54
C MET A 119 -6.56 1.58 -23.29
N ARG A 120 -7.26 0.58 -22.76
CA ARG A 120 -8.01 0.69 -21.49
C ARG A 120 -7.12 0.44 -20.27
N ASN A 121 -6.02 -0.30 -20.45
CA ASN A 121 -5.12 -0.73 -19.40
C ASN A 121 -3.67 -0.75 -19.88
N LEU A 122 -2.77 -0.09 -19.15
CA LEU A 122 -1.32 -0.09 -19.39
C LEU A 122 -0.55 -1.01 -18.41
N ARG A 123 -1.27 -1.69 -17.52
CA ARG A 123 -0.69 -2.56 -16.50
C ARG A 123 -0.04 -3.78 -17.13
N GLY A 124 1.13 -4.16 -16.61
CA GLY A 124 1.91 -5.28 -17.14
C GLY A 124 2.51 -5.06 -18.53
N GLN A 125 2.41 -3.84 -19.09
CA GLN A 125 3.00 -3.52 -20.38
C GLN A 125 4.42 -2.99 -20.24
N ASP A 126 5.26 -3.33 -21.23
CA ASP A 126 6.58 -2.72 -21.40
C ASP A 126 6.41 -1.29 -21.92
N MET A 127 6.66 -0.30 -21.07
CA MET A 127 6.51 1.13 -21.38
C MET A 127 7.61 1.64 -22.32
N SER A 128 8.72 0.93 -22.48
CA SER A 128 9.83 1.36 -23.34
C SER A 128 9.44 1.54 -24.81
N ARG A 129 8.42 0.82 -25.28
CA ARG A 129 7.86 0.96 -26.63
C ARG A 129 7.29 2.34 -26.94
N HIS A 130 6.94 3.11 -25.89
CA HIS A 130 6.39 4.45 -26.00
C HIS A 130 7.46 5.53 -25.93
N GLU A 131 8.71 5.14 -25.64
CA GLU A 131 9.81 6.08 -25.50
C GLU A 131 10.31 6.59 -26.87
N ARG A 132 10.88 7.78 -26.84
CA ARG A 132 11.53 8.42 -28.00
C ARG A 132 12.91 8.92 -27.59
N PRO A 133 13.85 9.04 -28.53
CA PRO A 133 15.19 9.56 -28.25
C PRO A 133 15.16 10.94 -27.60
N VAL A 134 15.90 11.09 -26.52
CA VAL A 134 16.08 12.33 -25.75
C VAL A 134 17.54 12.46 -25.34
N SER A 135 17.97 13.65 -24.91
CA SER A 135 19.29 13.86 -24.35
C SER A 135 19.18 14.42 -22.93
N GLY A 136 20.22 14.15 -22.12
CA GLY A 136 20.29 14.64 -20.75
C GLY A 136 19.15 14.12 -19.84
N TYR A 137 18.68 12.89 -20.10
CA TYR A 137 17.59 12.31 -19.31
C TYR A 137 18.03 12.05 -17.87
N ARG A 138 17.19 12.45 -16.92
CA ARG A 138 17.33 12.12 -15.52
C ARG A 138 15.94 12.01 -14.88
N ARG A 139 15.68 10.92 -14.17
CA ARG A 139 14.57 10.82 -13.20
C ARG A 139 15.12 10.55 -11.81
N ALA A 140 14.56 11.17 -10.81
CA ALA A 140 15.04 11.07 -9.45
C ALA A 140 13.91 11.16 -8.44
N LEU A 141 14.03 10.41 -7.35
CA LEU A 141 13.25 10.55 -6.13
C LEU A 141 14.17 11.07 -5.03
N ASP A 142 13.92 12.28 -4.57
CA ASP A 142 14.54 12.82 -3.37
C ASP A 142 13.78 12.27 -2.14
N ILE A 143 14.40 11.34 -1.43
CA ILE A 143 13.82 10.72 -0.24
C ILE A 143 13.74 11.72 0.91
N THR A 144 14.65 12.71 0.96
CA THR A 144 14.70 13.71 2.02
C THR A 144 13.50 14.67 1.94
N ASP A 145 13.09 15.01 0.72
CA ASP A 145 12.00 15.95 0.45
C ASP A 145 10.68 15.26 0.04
N GLY A 146 10.73 13.98 -0.29
CA GLY A 146 9.58 13.21 -0.80
C GLY A 146 9.12 13.67 -2.18
N VAL A 147 10.05 14.16 -3.03
CA VAL A 147 9.76 14.77 -4.33
C VAL A 147 10.39 13.97 -5.46
N HIS A 148 9.59 13.63 -6.46
CA HIS A 148 10.05 13.02 -7.70
C HIS A 148 10.24 14.06 -8.80
N GLN A 149 11.32 13.94 -9.56
CA GLN A 149 11.66 14.83 -10.67
C GLN A 149 12.04 14.05 -11.92
N VAL A 150 11.64 14.56 -13.09
CA VAL A 150 12.08 14.09 -14.41
C VAL A 150 12.53 15.30 -15.23
N SER A 151 13.68 15.19 -15.88
CA SER A 151 14.16 16.22 -16.81
C SER A 151 14.87 15.60 -17.99
N TYR A 152 14.69 16.19 -19.17
CA TYR A 152 15.37 15.80 -20.42
C TYR A 152 15.20 16.89 -21.48
N VAL A 153 15.98 16.81 -22.56
CA VAL A 153 15.83 17.66 -23.75
C VAL A 153 15.28 16.82 -24.89
N ARG A 154 14.23 17.31 -25.54
CA ARG A 154 13.61 16.70 -26.74
C ARG A 154 13.24 17.77 -27.72
N LYS A 155 13.61 17.60 -29.03
CA LYS A 155 13.39 18.61 -30.06
C LYS A 155 13.85 20.01 -29.64
N GLU A 156 15.04 20.09 -29.05
CA GLU A 156 15.67 21.30 -28.52
C GLU A 156 14.91 21.98 -27.36
N LYS A 157 13.81 21.39 -26.89
CA LYS A 157 13.02 21.89 -25.77
C LYS A 157 13.38 21.16 -24.50
N GLN A 158 13.62 21.93 -23.43
CA GLN A 158 13.77 21.38 -22.07
C GLN A 158 12.41 20.95 -21.56
N ILE A 159 12.32 19.73 -21.07
CA ILE A 159 11.14 19.17 -20.41
C ILE A 159 11.47 18.96 -18.94
N ARG A 160 10.56 19.35 -18.07
CA ARG A 160 10.65 19.14 -16.62
C ARG A 160 9.30 18.75 -16.06
N ARG A 161 9.31 17.77 -15.18
CA ARG A 161 8.15 17.42 -14.35
C ARG A 161 8.62 17.19 -12.93
N GLU A 162 7.88 17.71 -12.01
CA GLU A 162 8.11 17.53 -10.58
C GLU A 162 6.79 17.11 -9.94
N CYS A 163 6.77 16.05 -9.12
CA CYS A 163 5.55 15.61 -8.47
C CYS A 163 5.81 15.00 -7.08
N PHE A 164 4.76 15.01 -6.27
CA PHE A 164 4.75 14.48 -4.91
C PHE A 164 3.33 14.13 -4.47
N LEU A 165 3.20 13.36 -3.37
CA LEU A 165 1.95 13.11 -2.68
C LEU A 165 1.93 13.88 -1.36
N SER A 166 1.13 14.94 -1.29
CA SER A 166 1.04 15.82 -0.13
C SER A 166 0.25 15.17 1.01
N VAL A 167 0.86 15.07 2.20
CA VAL A 167 0.15 14.66 3.43
C VAL A 167 -0.78 15.78 3.90
N PRO A 168 -0.36 17.04 4.02
CA PRO A 168 -1.26 18.10 4.50
C PRO A 168 -2.49 18.34 3.62
N HIS A 169 -2.34 18.25 2.28
CA HIS A 169 -3.42 18.54 1.33
C HIS A 169 -4.16 17.28 0.86
N GLN A 170 -3.60 16.08 1.10
CA GLN A 170 -4.16 14.80 0.65
C GLN A 170 -4.44 14.74 -0.86
N VAL A 171 -3.50 15.27 -1.66
CA VAL A 171 -3.52 15.26 -3.13
C VAL A 171 -2.18 14.78 -3.69
N PHE A 172 -2.23 14.17 -4.87
CA PHE A 172 -1.09 14.12 -5.77
C PHE A 172 -0.99 15.49 -6.46
N ALA A 173 0.21 16.06 -6.51
CA ALA A 173 0.47 17.33 -7.19
C ALA A 173 1.65 17.16 -8.16
N MET A 174 1.53 17.74 -9.37
CA MET A 174 2.58 17.74 -10.39
C MET A 174 2.69 19.13 -11.02
N HIS A 175 3.90 19.64 -11.12
CA HIS A 175 4.25 20.75 -12.01
C HIS A 175 4.83 20.21 -13.31
N HIS A 176 4.32 20.65 -14.43
CA HIS A 176 4.74 20.26 -15.76
C HIS A 176 5.23 21.47 -16.56
N GLU A 177 6.43 21.34 -17.14
CA GLU A 177 6.98 22.24 -18.13
C GLU A 177 7.43 21.43 -19.36
N GLY A 178 6.94 21.80 -20.55
CA GLY A 178 7.35 21.09 -21.75
C GLY A 178 6.41 21.27 -22.93
N PHE A 179 6.00 20.20 -23.57
CA PHE A 179 4.99 20.22 -24.62
C PHE A 179 3.59 20.26 -24.05
N SER A 180 2.67 20.95 -24.74
CA SER A 180 1.23 20.78 -24.48
C SER A 180 0.89 19.29 -24.41
N SER A 181 0.00 18.91 -23.53
CA SER A 181 -0.24 17.49 -23.24
C SER A 181 -1.73 17.19 -23.04
N ARG A 182 -2.08 15.91 -23.20
CA ARG A 182 -3.37 15.35 -22.79
C ARG A 182 -3.18 14.62 -21.47
N VAL A 183 -4.10 14.86 -20.53
CA VAL A 183 -4.18 14.17 -19.27
C VAL A 183 -5.42 13.29 -19.26
N LEU A 184 -5.24 12.00 -18.93
CA LEU A 184 -6.31 11.00 -18.95
C LEU A 184 -6.27 10.18 -17.67
N LEU A 185 -7.45 9.77 -17.21
CA LEU A 185 -7.59 8.77 -16.16
C LEU A 185 -7.96 7.43 -16.81
N ARG A 186 -7.31 6.34 -16.41
CA ARG A 186 -7.54 5.00 -16.95
C ARG A 186 -7.57 3.96 -15.84
N ARG A 187 -8.44 2.97 -16.02
CA ARG A 187 -8.46 1.76 -15.18
C ARG A 187 -9.00 0.60 -16.02
N GLY A 188 -8.42 -0.57 -15.89
CA GLY A 188 -8.72 -1.73 -16.75
C GLY A 188 -10.11 -2.34 -16.52
N ALA A 189 -10.61 -2.33 -15.28
CA ALA A 189 -11.86 -2.97 -14.89
C ALA A 189 -12.65 -2.13 -13.85
N TYR A 190 -13.91 -2.48 -13.66
CA TYR A 190 -14.81 -1.93 -12.62
C TYR A 190 -15.01 -0.41 -12.71
N VAL A 191 -14.93 0.17 -13.90
CA VAL A 191 -15.18 1.60 -14.17
C VAL A 191 -16.63 1.80 -14.51
N ASN A 192 -17.31 2.70 -13.78
CA ASN A 192 -18.65 3.11 -14.08
C ASN A 192 -18.67 4.36 -14.98
N ARG A 193 -17.79 5.32 -14.68
CA ARG A 193 -17.79 6.62 -15.38
C ARG A 193 -16.37 7.20 -15.51
N ILE A 194 -16.12 7.86 -16.65
CA ILE A 194 -15.02 8.79 -16.85
C ILE A 194 -15.67 10.04 -17.48
N ASP A 195 -15.75 11.13 -16.74
CA ASP A 195 -16.55 12.29 -17.12
C ASP A 195 -15.80 13.63 -16.95
N LYS A 196 -16.27 14.62 -17.69
CA LYS A 196 -16.00 16.02 -17.41
C LYS A 196 -16.77 16.47 -16.18
N VAL A 197 -16.09 17.16 -15.25
CA VAL A 197 -16.70 17.80 -14.08
C VAL A 197 -16.99 19.27 -14.37
N ASP A 198 -15.98 19.96 -14.87
CA ASP A 198 -15.99 21.35 -15.33
C ASP A 198 -14.93 21.55 -16.42
N GLU A 199 -14.66 22.81 -16.84
CA GLU A 199 -13.68 23.11 -17.92
C GLU A 199 -12.24 22.74 -17.57
N HIS A 200 -11.92 22.46 -16.32
CA HIS A 200 -10.56 22.21 -15.83
C HIS A 200 -10.43 20.86 -15.08
N THR A 201 -11.52 20.09 -15.00
CA THR A 201 -11.58 18.93 -14.11
C THR A 201 -12.24 17.72 -14.78
N ILE A 202 -11.58 16.56 -14.69
CA ILE A 202 -12.12 15.25 -15.08
C ILE A 202 -12.20 14.32 -13.88
N LEU A 203 -13.09 13.34 -13.92
CA LEU A 203 -13.20 12.28 -12.92
C LEU A 203 -13.21 10.89 -13.55
N LEU A 204 -12.77 9.92 -12.76
CA LEU A 204 -12.99 8.49 -12.97
C LEU A 204 -13.61 7.93 -11.69
N SER A 205 -14.68 7.15 -11.83
CA SER A 205 -15.34 6.49 -10.70
C SER A 205 -15.82 5.09 -11.05
N GLY A 206 -15.95 4.25 -10.04
CA GLY A 206 -16.41 2.89 -10.17
C GLY A 206 -16.70 2.23 -8.83
N GLN A 207 -16.88 0.92 -8.88
CA GLN A 207 -17.11 0.07 -7.72
C GLN A 207 -16.28 -1.20 -7.86
N ALA A 208 -15.46 -1.51 -6.88
CA ALA A 208 -14.56 -2.65 -6.88
C ALA A 208 -15.33 -3.96 -6.56
N GLY A 209 -15.90 -4.59 -7.60
CA GLY A 209 -16.76 -5.77 -7.50
C GLY A 209 -18.19 -5.48 -7.02
N ASP A 210 -19.05 -6.48 -7.07
CA ASP A 210 -20.45 -6.38 -6.67
C ASP A 210 -20.56 -6.17 -5.16
N GLY A 211 -21.29 -5.11 -4.77
CA GLY A 211 -21.42 -4.71 -3.37
C GLY A 211 -20.12 -4.18 -2.74
N GLY A 212 -19.07 -3.97 -3.55
CA GLY A 212 -17.76 -3.55 -3.11
C GLY A 212 -17.60 -2.06 -2.85
N VAL A 213 -16.40 -1.67 -2.50
CA VAL A 213 -16.03 -0.28 -2.24
C VAL A 213 -16.21 0.56 -3.50
N GLN A 214 -17.01 1.63 -3.40
CA GLN A 214 -17.06 2.66 -4.44
C GLN A 214 -15.84 3.56 -4.33
N TYR A 215 -15.27 3.94 -5.46
CA TYR A 215 -14.08 4.80 -5.52
C TYR A 215 -14.24 5.91 -6.55
N MET A 216 -13.53 6.99 -6.32
CA MET A 216 -13.41 8.13 -7.24
C MET A 216 -11.98 8.65 -7.24
N ALA A 217 -11.46 8.94 -8.44
CA ALA A 217 -10.28 9.76 -8.67
C ALA A 217 -10.70 11.00 -9.47
N MET A 218 -10.30 12.18 -9.03
CA MET A 218 -10.64 13.44 -9.69
C MET A 218 -9.35 14.23 -9.95
N CYS A 219 -9.15 14.64 -11.21
CA CYS A 219 -7.96 15.34 -11.65
C CYS A 219 -8.32 16.72 -12.17
N ARG A 220 -7.65 17.75 -11.65
CA ARG A 220 -7.78 19.15 -12.05
C ARG A 220 -6.44 19.71 -12.46
N ALA A 221 -6.42 20.53 -13.52
CA ALA A 221 -5.22 21.28 -13.91
C ALA A 221 -5.49 22.79 -13.85
N VAL A 222 -4.41 23.53 -13.61
CA VAL A 222 -4.36 24.99 -13.58
C VAL A 222 -3.21 25.46 -14.45
N GLY A 223 -3.46 26.40 -15.36
CA GLY A 223 -2.47 26.95 -16.29
C GLY A 223 -3.11 27.51 -17.53
N GLU A 224 -2.28 28.12 -18.39
CA GLU A 224 -2.74 28.65 -19.68
C GLU A 224 -3.11 27.51 -20.63
N GLY A 225 -4.20 27.67 -21.38
CA GLY A 225 -4.67 26.69 -22.35
C GLY A 225 -5.30 25.43 -21.76
N VAL A 226 -5.55 25.39 -20.43
CA VAL A 226 -6.23 24.27 -19.79
C VAL A 226 -7.71 24.24 -20.18
N HIS A 227 -8.16 23.10 -20.72
CA HIS A 227 -9.57 22.85 -21.05
C HIS A 227 -9.88 21.36 -21.15
N VAL A 228 -11.16 20.98 -21.04
CA VAL A 228 -11.60 19.59 -21.14
C VAL A 228 -12.39 19.37 -22.43
N ILE A 229 -11.99 18.36 -23.20
CA ILE A 229 -12.71 17.85 -24.38
C ILE A 229 -13.14 16.41 -24.09
N GLY A 230 -14.45 16.18 -24.03
CA GLY A 230 -14.99 14.87 -23.64
C GLY A 230 -14.57 14.48 -22.23
N ASN A 231 -13.76 13.43 -22.10
CA ASN A 231 -13.19 12.95 -20.84
C ASN A 231 -11.66 13.12 -20.78
N THR A 232 -11.13 14.01 -21.58
CA THR A 232 -9.69 14.28 -21.70
C THR A 232 -9.41 15.72 -21.28
N LEU A 233 -8.51 15.91 -20.34
CA LEU A 233 -8.04 17.21 -19.90
C LEU A 233 -6.82 17.61 -20.73
N HIS A 234 -6.89 18.73 -21.42
CA HIS A 234 -5.80 19.33 -22.18
C HIS A 234 -5.08 20.36 -21.34
N ILE A 235 -3.76 20.38 -21.41
CA ILE A 235 -2.91 21.35 -20.75
C ILE A 235 -1.96 22.01 -21.73
N GLY A 236 -1.60 23.26 -21.47
CA GLY A 236 -0.57 24.00 -22.20
C GLY A 236 0.84 23.50 -21.90
N GLU A 237 1.83 24.29 -22.29
CA GLU A 237 3.25 23.97 -22.10
C GLU A 237 3.67 24.01 -20.64
N THR A 238 2.98 24.79 -19.82
CA THR A 238 3.17 24.86 -18.36
C THR A 238 1.84 24.71 -17.68
N ALA A 239 1.76 23.77 -16.72
CA ALA A 239 0.55 23.55 -15.93
C ALA A 239 0.86 22.89 -14.59
N ASP A 240 0.04 23.18 -13.60
CA ASP A 240 -0.04 22.46 -12.34
C ASP A 240 -1.22 21.48 -12.37
N ILE A 241 -0.97 20.22 -12.05
CA ILE A 241 -1.93 19.13 -12.08
C ILE A 241 -2.13 18.61 -10.66
N TYR A 242 -3.37 18.50 -10.22
CA TYR A 242 -3.74 17.97 -8.91
C TYR A 242 -4.69 16.80 -9.08
N LEU A 243 -4.49 15.74 -8.27
CA LEU A 243 -5.42 14.61 -8.22
C LEU A 243 -5.77 14.29 -6.78
N ALA A 244 -7.07 14.18 -6.51
CA ALA A 244 -7.63 13.71 -5.25
C ALA A 244 -8.38 12.39 -5.45
N SER A 245 -8.41 11.55 -4.42
CA SER A 245 -9.18 10.31 -4.40
C SER A 245 -10.08 10.21 -3.18
N ALA A 246 -11.16 9.44 -3.30
CA ALA A 246 -12.06 9.11 -2.22
C ALA A 246 -12.67 7.73 -2.44
N THR A 247 -13.00 7.03 -1.33
CA THR A 247 -13.72 5.76 -1.36
C THR A 247 -14.92 5.79 -0.41
N SER A 248 -15.92 4.95 -0.68
CA SER A 248 -17.10 4.81 0.18
C SER A 248 -16.78 4.17 1.54
N TYR A 249 -15.59 3.63 1.70
CA TYR A 249 -15.11 3.16 3.00
C TYR A 249 -14.96 4.30 4.01
N ARG A 250 -14.59 5.51 3.53
CA ARG A 250 -14.33 6.69 4.37
C ARG A 250 -15.34 7.83 4.20
N PHE A 251 -15.95 7.95 3.03
CA PHE A 251 -16.75 9.13 2.67
C PHE A 251 -18.12 8.74 2.14
N ALA A 252 -19.16 9.37 2.67
CA ALA A 252 -20.53 9.23 2.16
C ALA A 252 -20.70 9.92 0.79
N ASP A 253 -20.01 11.05 0.58
CA ASP A 253 -19.99 11.80 -0.69
C ASP A 253 -18.54 11.89 -1.22
N LEU A 254 -18.21 11.00 -2.15
CA LEU A 254 -16.91 10.91 -2.77
C LEU A 254 -16.57 12.17 -3.59
N ARG A 255 -17.61 12.72 -4.25
CA ARG A 255 -17.45 13.89 -5.11
C ARG A 255 -17.09 15.12 -4.29
N ALA A 256 -17.85 15.39 -3.23
CA ALA A 256 -17.59 16.50 -2.32
C ALA A 256 -16.21 16.38 -1.67
N ALA A 257 -15.81 15.17 -1.25
CA ALA A 257 -14.51 14.91 -0.65
C ALA A 257 -13.34 15.19 -1.62
N CYS A 258 -13.46 14.80 -2.90
CA CYS A 258 -12.45 15.10 -3.91
C CYS A 258 -12.40 16.59 -4.25
N LEU A 259 -13.57 17.22 -4.47
CA LEU A 259 -13.64 18.65 -4.82
C LEU A 259 -13.05 19.52 -3.74
N SER A 260 -13.40 19.31 -2.47
CA SER A 260 -12.86 20.10 -1.35
C SER A 260 -11.33 20.10 -1.29
N ARG A 261 -10.70 18.95 -1.51
CA ARG A 261 -9.23 18.83 -1.54
C ARG A 261 -8.62 19.56 -2.73
N LEU A 262 -9.22 19.39 -3.92
CA LEU A 262 -8.75 20.07 -5.12
C LEU A 262 -8.91 21.59 -5.00
N GLU A 263 -10.02 22.08 -4.47
CA GLU A 263 -10.26 23.50 -4.24
C GLU A 263 -9.23 24.10 -3.28
N THR A 264 -8.96 23.43 -2.15
CA THR A 264 -7.92 23.86 -1.21
C THR A 264 -6.54 23.91 -1.88
N ALA A 265 -6.13 22.81 -2.53
CA ALA A 265 -4.80 22.72 -3.14
C ALA A 265 -4.61 23.72 -4.29
N THR A 266 -5.65 23.96 -5.10
CA THR A 266 -5.58 24.93 -6.21
C THR A 266 -5.63 26.37 -5.73
N ALA A 267 -6.34 26.67 -4.62
CA ALA A 267 -6.36 28.00 -4.01
C ALA A 267 -5.01 28.37 -3.39
N ASP A 268 -4.34 27.43 -2.74
CA ASP A 268 -3.00 27.63 -2.17
C ASP A 268 -1.92 27.73 -3.26
N GLY A 269 -2.10 27.03 -4.39
CA GLY A 269 -1.16 26.97 -5.50
C GLY A 269 0.02 26.01 -5.26
N TYR A 270 0.66 25.60 -6.36
CA TYR A 270 1.69 24.54 -6.34
C TYR A 270 2.85 24.81 -5.37
N ALA A 271 3.36 26.04 -5.37
CA ALA A 271 4.51 26.40 -4.53
C ALA A 271 4.21 26.27 -3.02
N ALA A 272 3.02 26.68 -2.58
CA ALA A 272 2.61 26.56 -1.18
C ALA A 272 2.32 25.10 -0.79
N VAL A 273 1.63 24.35 -1.66
CA VAL A 273 1.38 22.92 -1.47
C VAL A 273 2.69 22.14 -1.35
N LYS A 274 3.67 22.44 -2.21
CA LYS A 274 5.02 21.84 -2.15
C LYS A 274 5.75 22.22 -0.86
N ALA A 275 5.73 23.49 -0.47
CA ALA A 275 6.40 23.94 0.75
C ALA A 275 5.84 23.25 2.00
N ALA A 276 4.52 23.09 2.08
CA ALA A 276 3.86 22.38 3.18
C ALA A 276 4.21 20.87 3.17
N HIS A 277 4.22 20.23 1.99
CA HIS A 277 4.62 18.85 1.83
C HIS A 277 6.07 18.62 2.29
N VAL A 278 7.03 19.41 1.77
CA VAL A 278 8.45 19.27 2.11
C VAL A 278 8.70 19.51 3.60
N ALA A 279 8.03 20.49 4.20
CA ALA A 279 8.18 20.80 5.63
C ALA A 279 7.72 19.62 6.50
N GLU A 280 6.56 19.03 6.19
CA GLU A 280 6.03 17.86 6.89
C GLU A 280 6.92 16.62 6.70
N HIS A 281 7.29 16.33 5.45
CA HIS A 281 8.09 15.17 5.12
C HIS A 281 9.49 15.21 5.77
N ARG A 282 10.17 16.36 5.69
CA ARG A 282 11.47 16.58 6.37
C ARG A 282 11.38 16.42 7.87
N ALA A 283 10.29 16.87 8.49
CA ALA A 283 10.09 16.73 9.93
C ALA A 283 10.06 15.25 10.36
N VAL A 284 9.61 14.34 9.51
CA VAL A 284 9.64 12.89 9.74
C VAL A 284 11.02 12.31 9.41
N MET A 285 11.57 12.62 8.23
CA MET A 285 12.79 11.98 7.74
C MET A 285 14.04 12.40 8.54
N ALA A 286 14.08 13.63 9.05
CA ALA A 286 15.22 14.16 9.80
C ALA A 286 15.41 13.54 11.19
N ARG A 287 14.44 12.82 11.73
CA ARG A 287 14.47 12.30 13.11
C ARG A 287 15.48 11.17 13.32
N CYS A 288 15.79 10.42 12.28
CA CYS A 288 16.70 9.28 12.35
C CYS A 288 17.47 9.13 11.05
N THR A 289 18.79 9.08 11.14
CA THR A 289 19.71 8.92 10.01
C THR A 289 20.77 7.89 10.34
N LEU A 290 21.24 7.16 9.33
CA LEU A 290 22.40 6.26 9.41
C LEU A 290 23.59 6.90 8.68
N ALA A 291 24.75 6.93 9.29
CA ALA A 291 25.99 7.40 8.68
C ALA A 291 27.08 6.34 8.84
N LEU A 292 27.49 5.74 7.73
CA LEU A 292 28.53 4.70 7.67
C LEU A 292 29.85 5.23 7.13
N HIS A 293 29.89 6.51 6.74
CA HIS A 293 31.05 7.18 6.17
C HIS A 293 31.64 6.44 4.94
N GLY A 294 31.10 6.73 3.76
CA GLY A 294 31.50 6.15 2.47
C GLY A 294 32.08 7.20 1.51
N GLU A 295 32.40 6.75 0.30
CA GLU A 295 32.87 7.62 -0.79
C GLU A 295 31.68 8.33 -1.43
N ASP A 296 31.52 9.63 -1.24
CA ASP A 296 30.47 10.46 -1.86
C ASP A 296 30.52 10.45 -3.40
N ALA A 297 31.66 10.07 -3.99
CA ALA A 297 31.84 9.97 -5.44
C ALA A 297 30.87 8.97 -6.10
N LEU A 298 30.42 7.94 -5.38
CA LEU A 298 29.46 6.95 -5.88
C LEU A 298 28.03 7.49 -6.01
N ASP A 299 27.70 8.56 -5.31
CA ASP A 299 26.38 9.22 -5.42
C ASP A 299 26.14 9.83 -6.83
N ASN A 300 27.21 10.02 -7.62
CA ASN A 300 27.13 10.44 -9.01
C ASN A 300 26.77 9.31 -10.00
N LEU A 301 26.70 8.06 -9.56
CA LEU A 301 26.28 6.92 -10.37
C LEU A 301 24.77 6.70 -10.23
N PRO A 302 24.06 6.33 -11.33
CA PRO A 302 22.69 5.86 -11.25
C PRO A 302 22.53 4.71 -10.25
N THR A 303 21.37 4.66 -9.59
CA THR A 303 21.11 3.69 -8.50
C THR A 303 21.21 2.24 -8.97
N ASP A 304 20.76 1.92 -10.18
CA ASP A 304 20.89 0.58 -10.79
C ASP A 304 22.37 0.20 -11.04
N GLN A 305 23.19 1.16 -11.43
CA GLN A 305 24.65 0.92 -11.59
C GLN A 305 25.31 0.69 -10.23
N ARG A 306 24.92 1.43 -9.18
CA ARG A 306 25.41 1.18 -7.81
C ARG A 306 25.02 -0.22 -7.34
N LEU A 307 23.76 -0.62 -7.53
CA LEU A 307 23.26 -1.97 -7.19
C LEU A 307 24.02 -3.06 -7.95
N ALA A 308 24.30 -2.87 -9.24
CA ALA A 308 25.05 -3.83 -10.05
C ALA A 308 26.51 -3.97 -9.55
N ARG A 309 27.17 -2.88 -9.12
CA ARG A 309 28.49 -2.91 -8.52
C ARG A 309 28.49 -3.60 -7.16
N TYR A 310 27.49 -3.31 -6.33
CA TYR A 310 27.32 -3.92 -5.01
C TYR A 310 27.11 -5.43 -5.10
N ALA A 311 26.31 -5.89 -6.05
CA ALA A 311 26.10 -7.31 -6.35
C ALA A 311 27.38 -8.05 -6.78
N GLN A 312 28.40 -7.33 -7.28
CA GLN A 312 29.71 -7.85 -7.62
C GLN A 312 30.69 -7.87 -6.42
N GLY A 313 30.23 -7.51 -5.22
CA GLY A 313 31.03 -7.48 -3.99
C GLY A 313 31.80 -6.18 -3.76
N ASN A 314 31.54 -5.12 -4.50
CA ASN A 314 32.14 -3.80 -4.24
C ASN A 314 31.40 -3.11 -3.09
N ALA A 315 32.14 -2.59 -2.11
CA ALA A 315 31.54 -1.84 -1.00
C ALA A 315 30.90 -0.52 -1.49
N ASP A 316 29.77 -0.18 -0.91
CA ASP A 316 29.08 1.09 -1.14
C ASP A 316 28.26 1.49 0.11
N ASN A 317 28.94 2.06 1.11
CA ASN A 317 28.31 2.50 2.37
C ASN A 317 27.20 3.53 2.12
N GLY A 318 27.35 4.41 1.11
CA GLY A 318 26.34 5.38 0.75
C GLY A 318 25.06 4.72 0.20
N LEU A 319 25.17 3.57 -0.48
CA LEU A 319 24.01 2.79 -0.92
C LEU A 319 23.29 2.13 0.28
N GLU A 320 24.04 1.65 1.27
CA GLU A 320 23.48 1.07 2.50
C GLU A 320 22.75 2.14 3.34
N GLU A 321 23.33 3.35 3.46
CA GLU A 321 22.67 4.50 4.07
C GLU A 321 21.38 4.89 3.33
N LEU A 322 21.43 4.90 1.99
CA LEU A 322 20.27 5.17 1.13
C LEU A 322 19.18 4.10 1.32
N TYR A 323 19.57 2.81 1.41
CA TYR A 323 18.64 1.70 1.63
C TYR A 323 17.92 1.82 2.98
N PHE A 324 18.66 2.17 4.05
CA PHE A 324 18.06 2.47 5.36
C PHE A 324 17.06 3.63 5.29
N ALA A 325 17.45 4.75 4.67
CA ALA A 325 16.56 5.90 4.51
C ALA A 325 15.32 5.55 3.67
N PHE A 326 15.49 4.71 2.63
CA PHE A 326 14.39 4.26 1.78
C PHE A 326 13.40 3.37 2.52
N GLY A 327 13.86 2.46 3.40
CA GLY A 327 12.96 1.66 4.25
C GLY A 327 12.08 2.53 5.14
N ARG A 328 12.64 3.56 5.79
CA ARG A 328 11.88 4.55 6.57
C ARG A 328 10.89 5.33 5.70
N TYR A 329 11.34 5.75 4.52
CA TYR A 329 10.50 6.45 3.53
C TYR A 329 9.29 5.61 3.11
N LEU A 330 9.47 4.32 2.84
CA LEU A 330 8.40 3.41 2.44
C LEU A 330 7.34 3.27 3.54
N LEU A 331 7.73 3.04 4.80
CA LEU A 331 6.78 2.96 5.89
C LEU A 331 6.02 4.28 6.09
N ALA A 332 6.74 5.41 6.10
CA ALA A 332 6.11 6.74 6.20
C ALA A 332 5.22 7.08 4.99
N GLY A 333 5.46 6.45 3.84
CA GLY A 333 4.66 6.62 2.62
C GLY A 333 3.37 5.80 2.58
N CYS A 334 3.29 4.68 3.32
CA CYS A 334 2.14 3.76 3.26
C CYS A 334 1.38 3.58 4.58
N SER A 335 1.87 4.13 5.70
CA SER A 335 1.21 4.01 7.00
C SER A 335 1.38 5.30 7.79
N ARG A 336 0.28 5.98 8.09
CA ARG A 336 0.24 7.25 8.85
C ARG A 336 -0.98 7.31 9.75
N PRO A 337 -1.00 8.13 10.80
CA PRO A 337 -2.18 8.30 11.64
C PRO A 337 -3.45 8.55 10.82
N GLY A 338 -4.51 7.75 11.07
CA GLY A 338 -5.81 7.84 10.37
C GLY A 338 -5.86 7.18 8.99
N THR A 339 -4.79 6.52 8.53
CA THR A 339 -4.79 5.66 7.33
C THR A 339 -5.01 4.20 7.68
N LEU A 340 -5.03 3.32 6.70
CA LEU A 340 -4.97 1.87 6.91
C LEU A 340 -3.51 1.43 7.06
N PRO A 341 -3.25 0.25 7.66
CA PRO A 341 -1.89 -0.24 7.80
C PRO A 341 -1.27 -0.61 6.46
N ALA A 342 0.06 -0.72 6.45
CA ALA A 342 0.81 -1.25 5.31
C ALA A 342 0.39 -2.69 5.02
N ASN A 343 -0.08 -2.97 3.80
CA ASN A 343 -0.37 -4.32 3.33
C ASN A 343 0.90 -5.04 2.81
N LEU A 344 0.77 -6.22 2.19
CA LEU A 344 1.90 -6.98 1.63
C LEU A 344 2.79 -6.17 0.67
N GLN A 345 2.24 -5.16 0.01
CA GLN A 345 2.92 -4.28 -0.94
C GLN A 345 3.07 -2.84 -0.41
N GLY A 346 2.92 -2.64 0.90
CA GLY A 346 2.83 -1.32 1.50
C GLY A 346 1.51 -0.64 1.13
N ILE A 347 1.47 0.05 0.01
CA ILE A 347 0.27 0.64 -0.61
C ILE A 347 0.33 0.53 -2.15
N TRP A 348 1.54 0.24 -2.70
CA TRP A 348 1.80 0.25 -4.14
C TRP A 348 1.46 -1.09 -4.78
N ASN A 349 0.54 -1.08 -5.73
CA ASN A 349 0.05 -2.25 -6.43
C ASN A 349 -0.29 -1.91 -7.87
N ASP A 350 0.07 -2.79 -8.81
CA ASP A 350 -0.20 -2.63 -10.25
C ASP A 350 -1.18 -3.68 -10.80
N ASP A 351 -1.75 -4.54 -9.97
CA ASP A 351 -2.60 -5.64 -10.42
C ASP A 351 -4.00 -5.59 -9.79
N PHE A 352 -4.99 -6.09 -10.53
CA PHE A 352 -6.34 -6.35 -10.00
C PHE A 352 -6.39 -7.60 -9.12
N HIS A 353 -5.47 -8.53 -9.34
CA HIS A 353 -5.27 -9.75 -8.57
C HIS A 353 -3.80 -9.83 -8.15
N PRO A 354 -3.37 -9.01 -7.18
CA PRO A 354 -1.98 -8.99 -6.75
C PRO A 354 -1.58 -10.32 -6.10
N ALA A 355 -0.29 -10.58 -6.07
CA ALA A 355 0.25 -11.75 -5.38
C ALA A 355 -0.27 -11.80 -3.94
N TRP A 356 -0.75 -12.98 -3.53
CA TRP A 356 -1.41 -13.22 -2.23
C TRP A 356 -2.49 -12.18 -1.91
N ASP A 357 -3.19 -11.69 -2.97
CA ASP A 357 -4.29 -10.74 -2.88
C ASP A 357 -3.91 -9.37 -2.29
N GLY A 358 -2.63 -9.07 -2.07
CA GLY A 358 -2.18 -7.82 -1.45
C GLY A 358 -2.79 -7.58 -0.07
N LYS A 359 -3.13 -8.63 0.68
CA LYS A 359 -3.79 -8.56 1.98
C LYS A 359 -2.83 -8.17 3.10
N TYR A 360 -3.36 -8.14 4.32
CA TYR A 360 -2.56 -8.06 5.53
C TYR A 360 -2.24 -9.50 5.99
N THR A 361 -1.07 -10.00 5.62
CA THR A 361 -0.61 -11.32 6.04
C THR A 361 0.03 -11.19 7.41
N ILE A 362 -0.60 -11.80 8.43
CA ILE A 362 -0.29 -11.60 9.84
C ILE A 362 0.36 -12.82 10.50
N ASN A 363 0.91 -13.73 9.68
CA ASN A 363 1.76 -14.80 10.18
C ASN A 363 3.25 -14.41 10.21
N ILE A 364 3.65 -13.27 9.63
CA ILE A 364 4.97 -12.65 9.71
C ILE A 364 5.04 -11.29 8.98
N ASN A 365 4.41 -11.13 7.81
CA ASN A 365 4.69 -9.99 6.91
C ASN A 365 4.26 -8.65 7.50
N THR A 366 3.07 -8.57 8.06
CA THR A 366 2.57 -7.35 8.71
C THR A 366 3.43 -7.00 9.92
N GLU A 367 3.81 -7.98 10.73
CA GLU A 367 4.71 -7.78 11.87
C GLU A 367 6.06 -7.21 11.41
N MET A 368 6.65 -7.77 10.35
CA MET A 368 7.93 -7.30 9.78
C MET A 368 7.82 -5.88 9.22
N ASN A 369 6.70 -5.51 8.60
CA ASN A 369 6.49 -4.15 8.11
C ASN A 369 6.64 -3.11 9.23
N TYR A 370 6.28 -3.46 10.47
CA TYR A 370 6.30 -2.53 11.60
C TYR A 370 7.47 -2.72 12.58
N TRP A 371 8.34 -3.72 12.41
CA TRP A 371 9.50 -3.89 13.30
C TRP A 371 10.43 -2.67 13.33
N CYS A 372 10.50 -1.93 12.23
CA CYS A 372 11.31 -0.71 12.16
C CYS A 372 10.62 0.54 12.74
N ALA A 373 9.30 0.50 13.01
CA ALA A 373 8.55 1.70 13.37
C ALA A 373 9.12 2.39 14.61
N GLU A 374 9.27 1.67 15.71
CA GLU A 374 9.72 2.23 16.96
C GLU A 374 11.21 2.56 16.94
N VAL A 375 12.05 1.58 16.57
CA VAL A 375 13.51 1.71 16.60
C VAL A 375 14.03 2.77 15.62
N CYS A 376 13.29 3.07 14.55
CA CYS A 376 13.63 4.08 13.55
C CYS A 376 12.91 5.42 13.78
N ASN A 377 12.34 5.66 14.96
CA ASN A 377 11.64 6.91 15.33
C ASN A 377 10.49 7.25 14.35
N LEU A 378 9.61 6.27 14.14
CA LEU A 378 8.39 6.35 13.32
C LEU A 378 7.18 5.83 14.11
N SER A 379 7.13 6.03 15.44
CA SER A 379 6.12 5.46 16.33
C SER A 379 4.69 5.80 15.90
N GLU A 380 4.45 7.02 15.40
CA GLU A 380 3.13 7.41 14.90
C GLU A 380 2.71 6.64 13.62
N MET A 381 3.67 6.11 12.84
CA MET A 381 3.37 5.27 11.67
C MET A 381 2.90 3.86 12.07
N HIS A 382 3.05 3.51 13.33
CA HIS A 382 2.55 2.25 13.88
C HIS A 382 1.05 2.30 14.23
N LEU A 383 0.49 3.49 14.47
CA LEU A 383 -0.90 3.67 14.91
C LEU A 383 -1.94 3.01 14.00
N PRO A 384 -1.82 3.03 12.64
CA PRO A 384 -2.78 2.36 11.78
C PRO A 384 -2.92 0.85 12.04
N LEU A 385 -1.86 0.18 12.49
CA LEU A 385 -1.93 -1.23 12.87
C LEU A 385 -2.82 -1.43 14.10
N PHE A 386 -2.69 -0.58 15.12
CA PHE A 386 -3.52 -0.68 16.34
C PHE A 386 -4.99 -0.38 16.04
N ASP A 387 -5.28 0.60 15.19
CA ASP A 387 -6.63 0.86 14.71
C ASP A 387 -7.21 -0.35 13.96
N HIS A 388 -6.37 -1.09 13.25
CA HIS A 388 -6.79 -2.31 12.56
C HIS A 388 -7.05 -3.46 13.54
N LEU A 389 -6.22 -3.65 14.56
CA LEU A 389 -6.49 -4.64 15.62
C LEU A 389 -7.85 -4.38 16.29
N ARG A 390 -8.17 -3.10 16.53
CA ARG A 390 -9.51 -2.71 17.04
C ARG A 390 -10.63 -3.12 16.09
N ARG A 391 -10.41 -3.05 14.80
CA ARG A 391 -11.38 -3.49 13.77
C ARG A 391 -11.49 -5.00 13.72
N MET A 392 -10.40 -5.73 13.90
CA MET A 392 -10.34 -7.18 13.90
C MET A 392 -11.02 -7.81 15.14
N GLN A 393 -10.86 -7.22 16.31
CA GLN A 393 -11.30 -7.80 17.60
C GLN A 393 -12.75 -8.30 17.60
N PRO A 394 -13.78 -7.53 17.19
CA PRO A 394 -15.16 -8.01 17.19
C PRO A 394 -15.39 -9.20 16.25
N HIS A 395 -14.72 -9.23 15.10
CA HIS A 395 -14.79 -10.36 14.16
C HIS A 395 -14.04 -11.58 14.70
N GLY A 396 -12.86 -11.37 15.28
CA GLY A 396 -12.08 -12.41 15.93
C GLY A 396 -12.82 -13.03 17.15
N ALA A 397 -13.62 -12.26 17.87
CA ALA A 397 -14.46 -12.77 18.94
C ALA A 397 -15.61 -13.64 18.40
N GLN A 398 -16.21 -13.27 17.26
CA GLN A 398 -17.21 -14.11 16.60
C GLN A 398 -16.60 -15.45 16.11
N VAL A 399 -15.39 -15.40 15.54
CA VAL A 399 -14.64 -16.60 15.14
C VAL A 399 -14.31 -17.48 16.35
N ALA A 400 -13.79 -16.90 17.44
CA ALA A 400 -13.49 -17.63 18.70
C ALA A 400 -14.72 -18.36 19.25
N LEU A 401 -15.84 -17.67 19.36
CA LEU A 401 -17.09 -18.25 19.86
C LEU A 401 -17.69 -19.25 18.88
N GLY A 402 -17.77 -18.92 17.59
CA GLY A 402 -18.49 -19.72 16.59
C GLY A 402 -17.72 -20.95 16.15
N MET A 403 -16.41 -20.87 15.97
CA MET A 403 -15.59 -21.96 15.44
C MET A 403 -14.89 -22.77 16.54
N TYR A 404 -14.55 -22.14 17.69
CA TYR A 404 -13.83 -22.78 18.79
C TYR A 404 -14.69 -22.99 20.03
N GLY A 405 -15.75 -22.20 20.21
CA GLY A 405 -16.54 -22.18 21.45
C GLY A 405 -15.80 -21.54 22.60
N ALA A 406 -14.88 -20.64 22.32
CA ALA A 406 -13.99 -19.96 23.26
C ALA A 406 -14.39 -18.50 23.48
N ASN A 407 -14.00 -17.94 24.61
CA ASN A 407 -14.02 -16.51 24.87
C ASN A 407 -12.83 -15.82 24.22
N GLY A 408 -12.73 -14.49 24.39
CA GLY A 408 -11.66 -13.69 23.84
C GLY A 408 -11.79 -13.51 22.32
N TRP A 409 -10.67 -13.42 21.60
CA TRP A 409 -10.64 -13.30 20.15
C TRP A 409 -9.42 -13.97 19.52
N VAL A 410 -9.58 -14.43 18.31
CA VAL A 410 -8.56 -15.15 17.50
C VAL A 410 -8.47 -14.54 16.13
N ALA A 411 -7.28 -14.58 15.54
CA ALA A 411 -7.07 -14.32 14.11
C ALA A 411 -6.12 -15.38 13.54
N HIS A 412 -6.37 -15.76 12.28
CA HIS A 412 -5.54 -16.70 11.54
C HIS A 412 -4.46 -15.95 10.76
N HIS A 413 -3.88 -16.57 9.71
CA HIS A 413 -2.66 -16.05 9.08
C HIS A 413 -2.85 -14.81 8.20
N ASN A 414 -4.08 -14.45 7.84
CA ASN A 414 -4.42 -13.26 7.05
C ASN A 414 -5.60 -12.48 7.64
N THR A 415 -5.72 -11.24 7.22
CA THR A 415 -6.89 -10.38 7.45
C THR A 415 -7.07 -9.41 6.28
N ASP A 416 -8.24 -8.81 6.16
CA ASP A 416 -8.59 -7.88 5.07
C ASP A 416 -8.99 -6.50 5.61
N LEU A 417 -9.44 -5.61 4.72
CA LEU A 417 -9.89 -4.26 5.06
C LEU A 417 -10.90 -4.23 6.20
N TRP A 418 -11.80 -5.22 6.25
CA TRP A 418 -12.89 -5.27 7.23
C TRP A 418 -12.49 -5.95 8.54
N GLY A 419 -11.25 -6.49 8.62
CA GLY A 419 -10.75 -7.16 9.80
C GLY A 419 -11.25 -8.59 9.94
N ASP A 420 -11.42 -9.32 8.83
CA ASP A 420 -11.73 -10.75 8.85
C ASP A 420 -10.64 -11.50 9.63
N CYS A 421 -11.04 -12.46 10.45
CA CYS A 421 -10.14 -13.23 11.30
C CYS A 421 -10.27 -14.75 11.12
N ALA A 422 -11.22 -15.20 10.28
CA ALA A 422 -11.43 -16.62 10.01
C ALA A 422 -10.29 -17.19 9.13
N PRO A 423 -10.07 -18.52 9.11
CA PRO A 423 -9.10 -19.12 8.19
C PRO A 423 -9.35 -18.68 6.74
N GLN A 424 -8.29 -18.26 6.03
CA GLN A 424 -8.45 -17.68 4.69
C GLN A 424 -9.08 -18.64 3.68
N ASP A 425 -8.54 -19.84 3.60
CA ASP A 425 -8.84 -20.84 2.59
C ASP A 425 -8.79 -22.26 3.14
N THR A 426 -8.74 -23.26 2.28
CA THR A 426 -8.67 -24.68 2.65
C THR A 426 -7.24 -25.23 2.74
N TYR A 427 -6.21 -24.43 2.48
CA TYR A 427 -4.82 -24.87 2.59
C TYR A 427 -4.34 -24.86 4.05
N CYS A 428 -4.69 -25.91 4.79
CA CYS A 428 -4.41 -26.04 6.23
C CYS A 428 -2.97 -25.74 6.66
N PRO A 429 -1.90 -26.09 5.91
CA PRO A 429 -0.53 -25.81 6.30
C PRO A 429 -0.22 -24.33 6.51
N ALA A 430 -0.91 -23.43 5.81
CA ALA A 430 -0.77 -22.00 6.00
C ALA A 430 -1.91 -21.41 6.84
N THR A 431 -3.15 -21.83 6.55
CA THR A 431 -4.33 -21.09 7.00
C THR A 431 -4.77 -21.42 8.42
N TYR A 432 -4.56 -22.67 8.89
CA TYR A 432 -5.03 -23.08 10.21
C TYR A 432 -3.97 -22.83 11.30
N TRP A 433 -3.74 -21.56 11.59
CA TRP A 433 -2.76 -21.07 12.55
C TRP A 433 -3.37 -19.97 13.44
N PRO A 434 -3.86 -20.30 14.65
CA PRO A 434 -4.66 -19.37 15.47
C PRO A 434 -3.81 -18.43 16.35
N MET A 435 -2.61 -18.06 15.92
CA MET A 435 -1.69 -17.22 16.70
C MET A 435 -1.69 -15.74 16.31
N GLY A 436 -2.32 -15.37 15.18
CA GLY A 436 -2.21 -14.02 14.60
C GLY A 436 -2.60 -12.90 15.58
N ALA A 437 -3.72 -13.06 16.28
CA ALA A 437 -4.17 -12.08 17.29
C ALA A 437 -3.13 -11.85 18.39
N ALA A 438 -2.61 -12.94 18.96
CA ALA A 438 -1.64 -12.87 20.06
C ALA A 438 -0.30 -12.29 19.60
N TRP A 439 0.17 -12.64 18.39
CA TRP A 439 1.42 -12.11 17.86
C TRP A 439 1.32 -10.62 17.59
N LEU A 440 0.25 -10.16 16.93
CA LEU A 440 0.01 -8.73 16.72
C LEU A 440 -0.08 -7.94 18.03
N CYS A 441 -0.58 -8.52 19.12
CA CYS A 441 -0.60 -7.86 20.42
C CYS A 441 0.80 -7.55 20.99
N LEU A 442 1.87 -8.23 20.52
CA LEU A 442 3.23 -7.89 20.91
C LEU A 442 3.64 -6.47 20.44
N HIS A 443 3.07 -6.00 19.34
CA HIS A 443 3.27 -4.64 18.85
C HIS A 443 2.74 -3.59 19.83
N ILE A 444 1.65 -3.87 20.54
CA ILE A 444 1.11 -2.98 21.59
C ILE A 444 2.13 -2.86 22.74
N ALA A 445 2.69 -3.99 23.17
CA ALA A 445 3.70 -4.01 24.24
C ALA A 445 4.99 -3.30 23.80
N GLU A 446 5.40 -3.48 22.53
CA GLU A 446 6.60 -2.84 21.99
C GLU A 446 6.42 -1.32 21.88
N HIS A 447 5.30 -0.85 21.33
CA HIS A 447 4.99 0.58 21.27
C HIS A 447 5.00 1.23 22.67
N TYR A 448 4.41 0.57 23.66
CA TYR A 448 4.45 1.03 25.04
C TYR A 448 5.88 1.09 25.61
N ARG A 449 6.73 0.11 25.33
CA ARG A 449 8.14 0.10 25.81
C ARG A 449 8.94 1.29 25.28
N TYR A 450 8.66 1.73 24.05
CA TYR A 450 9.35 2.86 23.44
C TYR A 450 8.76 4.22 23.84
N THR A 451 7.44 4.32 23.96
CA THR A 451 6.74 5.58 24.21
C THR A 451 6.48 5.86 25.68
N LEU A 452 6.38 4.80 26.51
CA LEU A 452 5.90 4.83 27.91
C LEU A 452 4.52 5.50 28.05
N ASP A 453 3.71 5.49 26.97
CA ASP A 453 2.36 6.04 26.96
C ASP A 453 1.39 5.08 27.65
N ALA A 454 1.12 5.38 28.94
CA ALA A 454 0.21 4.57 29.75
C ALA A 454 -1.27 4.70 29.32
N ASP A 455 -1.64 5.80 28.67
CA ASP A 455 -3.01 5.99 28.16
C ASP A 455 -3.22 5.13 26.90
N PHE A 456 -2.23 5.09 26.00
CA PHE A 456 -2.23 4.15 24.89
C PHE A 456 -2.33 2.69 25.36
N LEU A 457 -1.48 2.28 26.31
CA LEU A 457 -1.53 0.91 26.83
C LEU A 457 -2.90 0.58 27.44
N ARG A 458 -3.45 1.48 28.25
CA ARG A 458 -4.77 1.30 28.86
C ARG A 458 -5.88 1.18 27.81
N ALA A 459 -5.79 2.00 26.75
CA ALA A 459 -6.75 1.98 25.64
C ALA A 459 -6.69 0.70 24.81
N ASN A 460 -5.58 -0.06 24.83
CA ASN A 460 -5.38 -1.27 24.03
C ASN A 460 -5.21 -2.55 24.85
N TYR A 461 -5.34 -2.46 26.19
CA TYR A 461 -5.10 -3.58 27.09
C TYR A 461 -6.11 -4.72 26.93
N ASP A 462 -7.35 -4.41 26.60
CA ASP A 462 -8.41 -5.38 26.34
C ASP A 462 -8.15 -6.24 25.08
N LEU A 463 -7.43 -5.72 24.09
CA LEU A 463 -6.97 -6.51 22.94
C LEU A 463 -6.03 -7.63 23.40
N MET A 464 -5.08 -7.29 24.27
CA MET A 464 -4.09 -8.25 24.78
C MET A 464 -4.74 -9.31 25.71
N THR A 465 -5.59 -8.87 26.63
CA THR A 465 -6.29 -9.80 27.53
C THR A 465 -7.25 -10.71 26.77
N GLY A 466 -8.00 -10.17 25.81
CA GLY A 466 -8.90 -10.97 25.00
C GLY A 466 -8.18 -12.00 24.12
N ALA A 467 -7.00 -11.69 23.57
CA ALA A 467 -6.18 -12.67 22.86
C ALA A 467 -5.67 -13.77 23.81
N ALA A 468 -5.31 -13.43 25.06
CA ALA A 468 -4.91 -14.40 26.07
C ALA A 468 -6.09 -15.30 26.51
N ASP A 469 -7.28 -14.73 26.70
CA ASP A 469 -8.48 -15.48 27.10
C ASP A 469 -8.82 -16.59 26.09
N PHE A 470 -8.62 -16.34 24.80
CA PHE A 470 -8.80 -17.38 23.78
C PHE A 470 -7.90 -18.60 24.03
N PHE A 471 -6.63 -18.40 24.37
CA PHE A 471 -5.73 -19.52 24.67
C PHE A 471 -6.00 -20.19 26.00
N LEU A 472 -6.47 -19.46 27.01
CA LEU A 472 -6.89 -20.05 28.28
C LEU A 472 -8.05 -21.03 28.08
N ASP A 473 -8.95 -20.78 27.12
CA ASP A 473 -10.08 -21.65 26.83
C ASP A 473 -9.74 -22.79 25.84
N THR A 474 -8.74 -22.60 24.97
CA THR A 474 -8.50 -23.51 23.85
C THR A 474 -7.25 -24.39 23.98
N ALA A 475 -6.27 -23.97 24.76
CA ALA A 475 -5.05 -24.74 25.00
C ALA A 475 -5.34 -26.03 25.75
N ILE A 476 -4.71 -27.13 25.35
CA ILE A 476 -4.90 -28.46 25.90
C ILE A 476 -3.74 -28.76 26.84
N LEU A 477 -4.07 -29.11 28.10
CA LEU A 477 -3.06 -29.62 29.04
C LEU A 477 -2.70 -31.06 28.67
N ARG A 478 -1.43 -31.29 28.38
CA ARG A 478 -0.89 -32.62 28.08
C ARG A 478 -0.57 -33.39 29.38
N GLU A 479 -0.37 -34.71 29.25
CA GLU A 479 -0.02 -35.58 30.38
C GLU A 479 1.35 -35.24 31.03
N ASP A 480 2.25 -34.60 30.26
CA ASP A 480 3.56 -34.10 30.75
C ASP A 480 3.46 -32.75 31.47
N GLY A 481 2.26 -32.19 31.67
CA GLY A 481 2.03 -30.91 32.31
C GLY A 481 2.22 -29.67 31.43
N MET A 482 2.53 -29.87 30.17
CA MET A 482 2.69 -28.76 29.21
C MET A 482 1.36 -28.46 28.51
N TYR A 483 1.15 -27.17 28.16
CA TYR A 483 0.03 -26.76 27.33
C TYR A 483 0.42 -26.83 25.85
N THR A 484 -0.54 -27.22 25.01
CA THR A 484 -0.39 -27.23 23.56
C THR A 484 -1.59 -26.62 22.88
N VAL A 485 -1.37 -25.97 21.74
CA VAL A 485 -2.43 -25.50 20.84
C VAL A 485 -2.66 -26.56 19.79
N SER A 486 -3.88 -27.10 19.72
CA SER A 486 -4.24 -28.16 18.78
C SER A 486 -5.70 -28.03 18.35
N PRO A 487 -5.98 -28.18 17.01
CA PRO A 487 -5.01 -28.26 15.94
C PRO A 487 -4.34 -26.91 15.68
N SER A 488 -3.13 -26.95 15.12
CA SER A 488 -2.40 -25.76 14.64
C SER A 488 -1.33 -26.22 13.66
N SER A 489 -1.22 -25.54 12.53
CA SER A 489 -0.07 -25.67 11.63
C SER A 489 1.07 -24.76 12.10
N SER A 490 2.27 -25.01 11.60
CA SER A 490 3.37 -24.04 11.64
C SER A 490 3.53 -23.48 10.22
N PRO A 491 3.02 -22.30 9.93
CA PRO A 491 3.01 -21.78 8.56
C PRO A 491 4.43 -21.58 8.01
N GLU A 492 4.78 -22.06 6.80
CA GLU A 492 3.92 -22.90 5.94
C GLU A 492 4.56 -24.30 5.82
N ASN A 493 4.59 -25.06 6.89
CA ASN A 493 5.21 -26.38 6.92
C ASN A 493 4.16 -27.49 6.71
N VAL A 494 4.53 -28.48 5.90
CA VAL A 494 3.76 -29.71 5.74
C VAL A 494 4.44 -30.80 6.55
N TYR A 495 3.70 -31.45 7.42
CA TYR A 495 4.15 -32.62 8.20
C TYR A 495 3.65 -33.89 7.53
N ILE A 496 4.56 -34.80 7.24
CA ILE A 496 4.27 -36.11 6.66
C ILE A 496 4.32 -37.18 7.74
#